data_1d00bd3ef117f44ff5a7d4f4a7d08841
#
_entry.id   1d00bd3ef117f44ff5a7d4f4a7d08841
#
_cell.length_a   1.000
_cell.length_b   1.000
_cell.length_c   1.000
_cell.angle_alpha   90.00
_cell.angle_beta   90.00
_cell.angle_gamma   90.00
#
_symmetry.space_group_name_H-M   'P 1'
#
loop_
_entity.id
_entity.type
_entity.pdbx_description
1 polymer ?
#
loop_
_entity_poly.entity_id
_entity_poly.type
_entity_poly.pdbx_seq_one_letter_code
_entity_poly.pdbx_strand_id
1 'polypeptide(L)'
;MPCRSRYDRPLVSEKIIDQQARSRIERYLDGSTAAPAIVLEVSWVNGLGAIQTLARAGVSVLALDHRPYALGLRSRYCLPLLCPDPYAAEERFAAFLSELAELLPAPTPIFATHDDGLASIARALPGLGGKVLLPAPDAEKLDLLQQKSWQLARAAEANVAAPQTYYPDSAAEARQAASELGFPLFIKPSEPIAFRKVYPRRRVFRCDSMTELDEAYAMAEPYAPMLQEVVTGGDKELYTVGSYLDREGRALGLFCGRKLRQTPRSRKLVPRGVGSCRHGETLWLPELVEDSLRLLEACDYTGISQVELKRDPRDGLYKLMEINPRLWMWHSLSAACGVNLAHIAYLDLTGRPPQPRTSEGKKKRWAITLMKGERPVFARPPYVEPVLSLRDPKPSLVYVYRYLKNFGRL
;
A
#
# COMPACT_ATOMS: atom_id res chain seq x y z
N MET A 1 40.34 48.00 -7.90
CA MET A 1 39.91 46.82 -8.69
C MET A 1 39.11 45.91 -7.78
N PRO A 2 37.81 45.72 -7.96
CA PRO A 2 37.03 44.84 -7.12
C PRO A 2 37.15 43.41 -7.66
N CYS A 3 37.36 42.48 -6.74
CA CYS A 3 37.42 41.05 -6.92
C CYS A 3 36.07 40.51 -7.42
N ARG A 4 36.02 40.00 -8.64
CA ARG A 4 34.80 39.36 -9.19
C ARG A 4 34.60 38.03 -8.46
N SER A 5 33.45 37.90 -7.79
CA SER A 5 32.94 36.69 -7.16
C SER A 5 32.75 35.58 -8.21
N ARG A 6 33.33 34.38 -7.88
CA ARG A 6 33.32 33.16 -8.71
C ARG A 6 31.98 32.35 -8.55
N TYR A 7 30.87 33.03 -8.26
CA TYR A 7 29.59 32.31 -7.92
C TYR A 7 28.44 32.61 -8.86
N ASP A 8 28.67 33.10 -10.09
CA ASP A 8 27.63 33.20 -11.11
C ASP A 8 27.90 32.23 -12.28
N ARG A 9 27.78 30.91 -11.99
CA ARG A 9 27.39 29.96 -13.02
C ARG A 9 25.87 29.76 -12.85
N PRO A 10 25.04 29.99 -13.90
CA PRO A 10 23.67 29.56 -13.86
C PRO A 10 23.67 28.06 -13.66
N LEU A 11 22.93 27.56 -12.66
CA LEU A 11 22.60 26.15 -12.47
C LEU A 11 21.86 25.74 -13.76
N VAL A 12 22.59 25.24 -14.75
CA VAL A 12 22.03 24.44 -15.83
C VAL A 12 21.36 23.28 -15.11
N SER A 13 20.04 23.23 -15.12
CA SER A 13 19.30 22.13 -14.49
C SER A 13 19.74 20.86 -15.20
N GLU A 14 20.62 20.11 -14.52
CA GLU A 14 21.07 18.83 -15.02
C GLU A 14 19.83 17.94 -15.15
N LYS A 15 19.49 17.54 -16.37
CA LYS A 15 18.32 16.68 -16.64
C LYS A 15 18.46 15.42 -15.82
N ILE A 16 17.40 15.08 -15.09
CA ILE A 16 17.39 13.88 -14.22
C ILE A 16 17.22 12.62 -15.06
N ILE A 17 16.46 12.70 -16.15
CA ILE A 17 16.33 11.62 -17.14
C ILE A 17 17.39 11.84 -18.20
N ASP A 18 18.43 11.00 -18.20
CA ASP A 18 19.49 11.07 -19.17
C ASP A 18 19.03 10.74 -20.59
N GLN A 19 19.86 11.05 -21.58
CA GLN A 19 19.52 10.87 -23.00
C GLN A 19 19.26 9.39 -23.36
N GLN A 20 19.95 8.46 -22.71
CA GLN A 20 19.76 7.03 -22.96
C GLN A 20 18.40 6.53 -22.43
N ALA A 21 18.03 6.96 -21.22
CA ALA A 21 16.72 6.64 -20.65
C ALA A 21 15.59 7.27 -21.48
N ARG A 22 15.75 8.52 -21.92
CA ARG A 22 14.82 9.22 -22.82
C ARG A 22 14.60 8.44 -24.11
N SER A 23 15.65 8.09 -24.82
CA SER A 23 15.56 7.31 -26.06
C SER A 23 14.96 5.90 -25.86
N ARG A 24 15.13 5.31 -24.68
CA ARG A 24 14.47 4.03 -24.33
C ARG A 24 12.98 4.20 -24.13
N ILE A 25 12.55 5.29 -23.47
CA ILE A 25 11.13 5.61 -23.24
C ILE A 25 10.46 5.85 -24.60
N GLU A 26 11.03 6.72 -25.41
CA GLU A 26 10.52 7.06 -26.74
C GLU A 26 10.32 5.81 -27.60
N ARG A 27 11.34 4.96 -27.72
CA ARG A 27 11.23 3.68 -28.47
C ARG A 27 10.22 2.71 -27.88
N TYR A 28 10.06 2.67 -26.56
CA TYR A 28 9.10 1.78 -25.92
C TYR A 28 7.64 2.22 -26.16
N LEU A 29 7.43 3.52 -26.31
CA LEU A 29 6.14 4.13 -26.54
C LEU A 29 5.88 4.43 -28.02
N ASP A 30 6.86 4.18 -28.90
CA ASP A 30 6.79 4.47 -30.34
C ASP A 30 5.56 3.83 -30.97
N GLY A 31 4.82 4.62 -31.76
CA GLY A 31 3.57 4.20 -32.42
C GLY A 31 2.37 4.04 -31.48
N SER A 32 2.53 4.24 -30.15
CA SER A 32 1.41 4.15 -29.21
C SER A 32 0.75 5.53 -29.01
N THR A 33 -0.54 5.62 -29.30
CA THR A 33 -1.37 6.77 -28.92
C THR A 33 -2.06 6.58 -27.57
N ALA A 34 -2.05 5.35 -27.04
CA ALA A 34 -2.63 5.03 -25.74
C ALA A 34 -1.66 5.43 -24.60
N ALA A 35 -2.21 6.00 -23.55
CA ALA A 35 -1.45 6.28 -22.35
C ALA A 35 -0.82 4.99 -21.79
N PRO A 36 0.48 4.98 -21.42
CA PRO A 36 1.01 3.89 -20.62
C PRO A 36 0.44 3.94 -19.19
N ALA A 37 0.82 3.00 -18.35
CA ALA A 37 0.63 3.09 -16.91
C ALA A 37 2.00 3.17 -16.23
N ILE A 38 2.13 3.98 -15.19
CA ILE A 38 3.32 4.03 -14.34
C ILE A 38 3.02 3.21 -13.08
N VAL A 39 3.96 2.36 -12.67
CA VAL A 39 3.90 1.65 -11.38
C VAL A 39 5.13 2.03 -10.57
N LEU A 40 4.90 2.67 -9.42
CA LEU A 40 5.96 3.16 -8.52
C LEU A 40 6.19 2.18 -7.36
N GLU A 41 7.48 2.06 -6.94
CA GLU A 41 7.95 1.23 -5.82
C GLU A 41 7.72 -0.27 -6.05
N VAL A 42 8.32 -0.77 -7.11
CA VAL A 42 8.14 -2.14 -7.59
C VAL A 42 9.07 -3.18 -6.94
N SER A 43 9.60 -2.86 -5.75
CA SER A 43 10.50 -3.75 -5.01
C SER A 43 9.83 -5.02 -4.47
N TRP A 44 8.51 -4.99 -4.26
CA TRP A 44 7.75 -6.05 -3.63
C TRP A 44 6.72 -6.69 -4.56
N VAL A 45 6.03 -7.68 -4.03
CA VAL A 45 5.04 -8.51 -4.73
C VAL A 45 3.87 -7.69 -5.27
N ASN A 46 3.43 -6.66 -4.58
CA ASN A 46 2.36 -5.76 -5.04
C ASN A 46 2.76 -5.00 -6.31
N GLY A 47 3.96 -4.43 -6.36
CA GLY A 47 4.44 -3.76 -7.57
C GLY A 47 4.60 -4.70 -8.76
N LEU A 48 5.18 -5.90 -8.55
CA LEU A 48 5.25 -6.93 -9.59
C LEU A 48 3.86 -7.35 -10.05
N GLY A 49 2.91 -7.53 -9.09
CA GLY A 49 1.52 -7.86 -9.39
C GLY A 49 0.82 -6.80 -10.24
N ALA A 50 1.03 -5.51 -9.94
CA ALA A 50 0.48 -4.40 -10.70
C ALA A 50 1.02 -4.39 -12.15
N ILE A 51 2.34 -4.52 -12.32
CA ILE A 51 2.97 -4.63 -13.65
C ILE A 51 2.35 -5.76 -14.44
N GLN A 52 2.31 -6.97 -13.88
CA GLN A 52 1.84 -8.15 -14.58
C GLN A 52 0.35 -8.09 -14.92
N THR A 53 -0.48 -7.55 -14.06
CA THR A 53 -1.93 -7.50 -14.26
C THR A 53 -2.33 -6.41 -15.27
N LEU A 54 -1.63 -5.27 -15.30
CA LEU A 54 -1.80 -4.22 -16.30
C LEU A 54 -1.30 -4.68 -17.67
N ALA A 55 -0.09 -5.21 -17.75
CA ALA A 55 0.47 -5.66 -19.02
C ALA A 55 -0.32 -6.80 -19.68
N ARG A 56 -0.84 -7.75 -18.89
CA ARG A 56 -1.73 -8.82 -19.39
C ARG A 56 -3.07 -8.30 -19.88
N ALA A 57 -3.47 -7.11 -19.43
CA ALA A 57 -4.65 -6.41 -19.94
C ALA A 57 -4.34 -5.53 -21.18
N GLY A 58 -3.11 -5.60 -21.72
CA GLY A 58 -2.70 -4.88 -22.93
C GLY A 58 -2.18 -3.46 -22.68
N VAL A 59 -1.90 -3.09 -21.43
CA VAL A 59 -1.39 -1.76 -21.06
C VAL A 59 0.14 -1.76 -21.07
N SER A 60 0.76 -0.81 -21.78
CA SER A 60 2.21 -0.56 -21.69
C SER A 60 2.56 -0.05 -20.30
N VAL A 61 3.60 -0.61 -19.65
CA VAL A 61 3.93 -0.30 -18.25
C VAL A 61 5.33 0.28 -18.12
N LEU A 62 5.44 1.44 -17.46
CA LEU A 62 6.70 2.01 -16.98
C LEU A 62 6.83 1.66 -15.51
N ALA A 63 7.87 0.92 -15.14
CA ALA A 63 8.10 0.52 -13.75
C ALA A 63 9.18 1.40 -13.12
N LEU A 64 8.84 2.10 -12.03
CA LEU A 64 9.72 3.02 -11.31
C LEU A 64 10.11 2.45 -9.95
N ASP A 65 11.39 2.50 -9.63
CA ASP A 65 11.90 2.27 -8.27
C ASP A 65 13.25 2.99 -8.10
N HIS A 66 13.55 3.46 -6.90
CA HIS A 66 14.85 4.05 -6.58
C HIS A 66 15.92 2.97 -6.33
N ARG A 67 15.51 1.72 -6.11
CA ARG A 67 16.39 0.58 -5.83
C ARG A 67 16.67 -0.21 -7.11
N PRO A 68 17.92 -0.27 -7.58
CA PRO A 68 18.24 -0.96 -8.85
C PRO A 68 18.01 -2.47 -8.80
N TYR A 69 17.87 -3.03 -7.59
CA TYR A 69 17.57 -4.44 -7.37
C TYR A 69 16.09 -4.74 -7.16
N ALA A 70 15.20 -3.77 -7.36
CA ALA A 70 13.75 -3.97 -7.22
C ALA A 70 13.24 -5.11 -8.10
N LEU A 71 12.34 -5.94 -7.53
CA LEU A 71 11.87 -7.16 -8.17
C LEU A 71 11.15 -6.88 -9.49
N GLY A 72 10.26 -5.88 -9.49
CA GLY A 72 9.47 -5.49 -10.66
C GLY A 72 10.30 -4.95 -11.82
N LEU A 73 11.46 -4.31 -11.54
CA LEU A 73 12.37 -3.86 -12.62
C LEU A 73 12.97 -5.03 -13.43
N ARG A 74 12.80 -6.27 -12.99
CA ARG A 74 13.25 -7.48 -13.70
C ARG A 74 12.17 -8.11 -14.57
N SER A 75 10.93 -7.60 -14.48
CA SER A 75 9.81 -8.11 -15.27
C SER A 75 10.00 -7.82 -16.77
N ARG A 76 9.64 -8.81 -17.61
CA ARG A 76 9.60 -8.61 -19.07
C ARG A 76 8.41 -7.77 -19.52
N TYR A 77 7.48 -7.49 -18.61
CA TYR A 77 6.20 -6.83 -18.88
C TYR A 77 6.24 -5.31 -18.69
N CYS A 78 7.42 -4.71 -18.50
CA CYS A 78 7.54 -3.26 -18.31
C CYS A 78 8.86 -2.73 -18.90
N LEU A 79 8.90 -1.42 -19.12
CA LEU A 79 10.14 -0.68 -19.25
C LEU A 79 10.63 -0.30 -17.85
N PRO A 80 11.77 -0.83 -17.39
CA PRO A 80 12.32 -0.47 -16.09
C PRO A 80 13.04 0.87 -16.12
N LEU A 81 12.74 1.75 -15.16
CA LEU A 81 13.37 3.05 -14.98
C LEU A 81 13.78 3.23 -13.52
N LEU A 82 14.98 3.72 -13.28
CA LEU A 82 15.39 4.18 -11.96
C LEU A 82 14.90 5.62 -11.78
N CYS A 83 14.39 5.92 -10.61
CA CYS A 83 13.95 7.27 -10.21
C CYS A 83 14.63 7.69 -8.91
N PRO A 84 14.65 8.98 -8.56
CA PRO A 84 15.00 9.41 -7.23
C PRO A 84 14.11 8.76 -6.16
N ASP A 85 14.63 8.64 -4.94
CA ASP A 85 13.84 8.13 -3.82
C ASP A 85 12.68 9.08 -3.54
N PRO A 86 11.41 8.64 -3.67
CA PRO A 86 10.25 9.51 -3.53
C PRO A 86 10.09 10.09 -2.12
N TYR A 87 10.72 9.48 -1.13
CA TYR A 87 10.66 9.94 0.26
C TYR A 87 11.91 10.74 0.66
N ALA A 88 13.11 10.21 0.36
CA ALA A 88 14.36 10.84 0.79
C ALA A 88 14.82 11.99 -0.12
N ALA A 89 14.30 12.07 -1.36
CA ALA A 89 14.67 13.06 -2.37
C ALA A 89 13.43 13.57 -3.13
N GLU A 90 12.41 14.01 -2.39
CA GLU A 90 11.06 14.32 -2.89
C GLU A 90 11.07 15.37 -4.00
N GLU A 91 11.80 16.47 -3.85
CA GLU A 91 11.91 17.53 -4.88
C GLU A 91 12.51 16.98 -6.18
N ARG A 92 13.57 16.16 -6.08
CA ARG A 92 14.16 15.52 -7.25
C ARG A 92 13.21 14.51 -7.89
N PHE A 93 12.42 13.82 -7.09
CA PHE A 93 11.40 12.90 -7.58
C PHE A 93 10.29 13.65 -8.32
N ALA A 94 9.81 14.79 -7.79
CA ALA A 94 8.83 15.64 -8.46
C ALA A 94 9.37 16.17 -9.80
N ALA A 95 10.62 16.63 -9.83
CA ALA A 95 11.26 17.06 -11.07
C ALA A 95 11.44 15.91 -12.08
N PHE A 96 11.79 14.70 -11.60
CA PHE A 96 11.84 13.50 -12.45
C PHE A 96 10.46 13.18 -13.06
N LEU A 97 9.38 13.26 -12.26
CA LEU A 97 8.01 13.05 -12.76
C LEU A 97 7.63 14.09 -13.79
N SER A 98 8.03 15.35 -13.61
CA SER A 98 7.79 16.41 -14.59
C SER A 98 8.51 16.14 -15.91
N GLU A 99 9.80 15.78 -15.88
CA GLU A 99 10.54 15.40 -17.08
C GLU A 99 9.96 14.15 -17.76
N LEU A 100 9.52 13.15 -16.97
CA LEU A 100 8.88 11.95 -17.49
C LEU A 100 7.56 12.30 -18.17
N ALA A 101 6.75 13.16 -17.56
CA ALA A 101 5.44 13.58 -18.08
C ALA A 101 5.54 14.26 -19.45
N GLU A 102 6.66 14.97 -19.74
CA GLU A 102 6.92 15.54 -21.07
C GLU A 102 7.14 14.51 -22.17
N LEU A 103 7.50 13.27 -21.82
CA LEU A 103 7.75 12.18 -22.75
C LEU A 103 6.52 11.30 -22.98
N LEU A 104 5.44 11.52 -22.24
CA LEU A 104 4.25 10.68 -22.30
C LEU A 104 3.30 11.18 -23.40
N PRO A 105 2.70 10.26 -24.19
CA PRO A 105 1.83 10.63 -25.32
C PRO A 105 0.46 11.19 -24.90
N ALA A 106 0.03 10.90 -23.66
CA ALA A 106 -1.27 11.31 -23.12
C ALA A 106 -1.22 11.33 -21.59
N PRO A 107 -2.23 11.91 -20.91
CA PRO A 107 -2.36 11.86 -19.45
C PRO A 107 -2.30 10.40 -18.97
N THR A 108 -1.35 10.12 -18.04
CA THR A 108 -0.91 8.77 -17.71
C THR A 108 -1.22 8.41 -16.28
N PRO A 109 -1.96 7.32 -16.01
CA PRO A 109 -2.21 6.84 -14.65
C PRO A 109 -0.93 6.34 -13.97
N ILE A 110 -0.71 6.76 -12.70
CA ILE A 110 0.37 6.30 -11.84
C ILE A 110 -0.18 5.55 -10.63
N PHE A 111 0.35 4.36 -10.39
CA PHE A 111 -0.06 3.47 -9.30
C PHE A 111 1.05 3.36 -8.27
N ALA A 112 0.81 3.85 -7.07
CA ALA A 112 1.70 3.64 -5.93
C ALA A 112 1.42 2.30 -5.26
N THR A 113 2.45 1.69 -4.70
CA THR A 113 2.35 0.44 -3.94
C THR A 113 2.72 0.58 -2.47
N HIS A 114 3.18 1.79 -2.06
CA HIS A 114 3.48 2.17 -0.69
C HIS A 114 2.94 3.58 -0.38
N ASP A 115 2.67 3.83 0.89
CA ASP A 115 2.03 5.07 1.34
C ASP A 115 2.95 6.28 1.15
N ASP A 116 4.27 6.11 1.39
CA ASP A 116 5.25 7.19 1.24
C ASP A 116 5.34 7.68 -0.22
N GLY A 117 5.41 6.75 -1.18
CA GLY A 117 5.40 7.09 -2.61
C GLY A 117 4.10 7.70 -3.08
N LEU A 118 2.96 7.21 -2.55
CA LEU A 118 1.65 7.78 -2.84
C LEU A 118 1.55 9.24 -2.41
N ALA A 119 1.97 9.55 -1.18
CA ALA A 119 1.97 10.92 -0.66
C ALA A 119 2.87 11.85 -1.50
N SER A 120 4.06 11.39 -1.89
CA SER A 120 4.97 12.18 -2.73
C SER A 120 4.41 12.44 -4.12
N ILE A 121 3.73 11.46 -4.73
CA ILE A 121 3.02 11.68 -6.01
C ILE A 121 1.94 12.73 -5.82
N ALA A 122 1.08 12.58 -4.81
CA ALA A 122 -0.05 13.48 -4.59
C ALA A 122 0.40 14.95 -4.40
N ARG A 123 1.50 15.17 -3.68
CA ARG A 123 2.10 16.51 -3.53
C ARG A 123 2.70 17.06 -4.83
N ALA A 124 3.21 16.20 -5.70
CA ALA A 124 3.78 16.60 -6.98
C ALA A 124 2.71 16.94 -8.04
N LEU A 125 1.52 16.33 -7.97
CA LEU A 125 0.47 16.43 -9.00
C LEU A 125 0.13 17.86 -9.46
N PRO A 126 -0.01 18.88 -8.57
CA PRO A 126 -0.32 20.23 -9.00
C PRO A 126 0.69 20.81 -10.01
N GLY A 127 1.97 20.44 -9.87
CA GLY A 127 3.04 20.86 -10.78
C GLY A 127 3.10 20.10 -12.11
N LEU A 128 2.32 19.01 -12.27
CA LEU A 128 2.37 18.14 -13.45
C LEU A 128 1.31 18.47 -14.52
N GLY A 129 0.54 19.54 -14.35
CA GLY A 129 -0.39 20.08 -15.35
C GLY A 129 -1.41 19.06 -15.89
N GLY A 130 -1.85 18.11 -15.07
CA GLY A 130 -2.81 17.08 -15.48
C GLY A 130 -2.24 15.96 -16.36
N LYS A 131 -0.93 15.94 -16.61
CA LYS A 131 -0.28 14.88 -17.42
C LYS A 131 -0.13 13.55 -16.69
N VAL A 132 -0.25 13.55 -15.37
CA VAL A 132 -0.22 12.37 -14.52
C VAL A 132 -1.53 12.27 -13.74
N LEU A 133 -2.12 11.08 -13.71
CA LEU A 133 -3.43 10.81 -13.11
C LEU A 133 -3.24 9.82 -11.96
N LEU A 134 -3.70 10.19 -10.77
CA LEU A 134 -3.59 9.36 -9.57
C LEU A 134 -4.94 8.74 -9.21
N PRO A 135 -5.08 7.40 -9.13
CA PRO A 135 -6.28 6.72 -8.67
C PRO A 135 -6.36 6.69 -7.13
N ALA A 136 -6.32 7.85 -6.52
CA ALA A 136 -6.39 8.04 -5.07
C ALA A 136 -6.97 9.43 -4.75
N PRO A 137 -7.39 9.70 -3.51
CA PRO A 137 -7.74 11.05 -3.08
C PRO A 137 -6.58 12.04 -3.22
N ASP A 138 -6.88 13.32 -3.07
CA ASP A 138 -5.86 14.38 -3.04
C ASP A 138 -4.92 14.28 -1.82
N ALA A 139 -3.89 15.12 -1.80
CA ALA A 139 -2.85 15.09 -0.76
C ALA A 139 -3.43 15.36 0.64
N GLU A 140 -4.36 16.30 0.77
CA GLU A 140 -4.98 16.66 2.07
C GLU A 140 -5.77 15.45 2.63
N LYS A 141 -6.58 14.81 1.81
CA LYS A 141 -7.35 13.62 2.20
C LYS A 141 -6.42 12.43 2.51
N LEU A 142 -5.32 12.28 1.78
CA LEU A 142 -4.32 11.25 2.06
C LEU A 142 -3.63 11.47 3.40
N ASP A 143 -3.35 12.71 3.79
CA ASP A 143 -2.79 13.04 5.10
C ASP A 143 -3.80 12.76 6.22
N LEU A 144 -5.09 13.03 6.02
CA LEU A 144 -6.16 12.66 6.94
C LEU A 144 -6.28 11.13 7.09
N LEU A 145 -6.20 10.39 6.00
CA LEU A 145 -6.24 8.92 6.00
C LEU A 145 -5.05 8.28 6.74
N GLN A 146 -3.93 8.97 6.91
CA GLN A 146 -2.84 8.49 7.74
C GLN A 146 -3.13 8.62 9.25
N GLN A 147 -4.06 9.47 9.64
CA GLN A 147 -4.43 9.72 11.02
C GLN A 147 -5.45 8.68 11.50
N LYS A 148 -5.05 7.82 12.45
CA LYS A 148 -5.95 6.79 12.99
C LYS A 148 -7.19 7.36 13.65
N SER A 149 -7.05 8.48 14.38
CA SER A 149 -8.18 9.19 15.01
C SER A 149 -9.24 9.59 13.98
N TRP A 150 -8.80 10.12 12.83
CA TRP A 150 -9.70 10.51 11.76
C TRP A 150 -10.44 9.30 11.16
N GLN A 151 -9.72 8.19 10.87
CA GLN A 151 -10.35 6.97 10.36
C GLN A 151 -11.40 6.41 11.34
N LEU A 152 -11.11 6.45 12.65
CA LEU A 152 -12.04 5.97 13.68
C LEU A 152 -13.27 6.88 13.82
N ALA A 153 -13.09 8.21 13.70
CA ALA A 153 -14.22 9.15 13.68
C ALA A 153 -15.13 8.89 12.48
N ARG A 154 -14.56 8.70 11.28
CA ARG A 154 -15.36 8.35 10.08
C ARG A 154 -16.06 6.99 10.22
N ALA A 155 -15.42 6.01 10.86
CA ALA A 155 -16.05 4.72 11.15
C ALA A 155 -17.29 4.88 12.05
N ALA A 156 -17.19 5.71 13.09
CA ALA A 156 -18.32 6.00 13.97
C ALA A 156 -19.49 6.67 13.22
N GLU A 157 -19.19 7.67 12.37
CA GLU A 157 -20.21 8.33 11.54
C GLU A 157 -20.88 7.37 10.54
N ALA A 158 -20.10 6.45 9.97
CA ALA A 158 -20.59 5.43 9.05
C ALA A 158 -21.30 4.26 9.77
N ASN A 159 -21.38 4.27 11.11
CA ASN A 159 -21.84 3.14 11.91
C ASN A 159 -21.09 1.83 11.58
N VAL A 160 -19.76 1.93 11.41
CA VAL A 160 -18.85 0.79 11.21
C VAL A 160 -18.10 0.55 12.50
N ALA A 161 -18.15 -0.67 13.02
CA ALA A 161 -17.48 -1.02 14.26
C ALA A 161 -15.97 -0.80 14.16
N ALA A 162 -15.37 -0.29 15.25
CA ALA A 162 -13.94 -0.05 15.35
C ALA A 162 -13.43 -0.49 16.74
N PRO A 163 -12.12 -0.78 16.89
CA PRO A 163 -11.55 -1.08 18.20
C PRO A 163 -11.72 0.10 19.16
N GLN A 164 -12.11 -0.19 20.38
CA GLN A 164 -12.18 0.84 21.44
C GLN A 164 -10.81 1.48 21.62
N THR A 165 -10.75 2.80 21.57
CA THR A 165 -9.50 3.55 21.52
C THR A 165 -9.59 4.80 22.39
N TYR A 166 -8.53 5.06 23.16
CA TYR A 166 -8.36 6.23 24.03
C TYR A 166 -7.09 7.00 23.63
N TYR A 167 -7.12 8.29 23.87
CA TYR A 167 -6.00 9.22 23.60
C TYR A 167 -5.63 9.93 24.93
N PRO A 168 -4.92 9.26 25.85
CA PRO A 168 -4.56 9.85 27.13
C PRO A 168 -3.45 10.89 27.00
N ASP A 169 -3.61 12.00 27.69
CA ASP A 169 -2.63 13.09 27.79
C ASP A 169 -1.67 12.91 28.97
N SER A 170 -1.90 11.89 29.80
CA SER A 170 -1.07 11.60 30.98
C SER A 170 -1.02 10.11 31.30
N ALA A 171 0.01 9.70 32.06
CA ALA A 171 0.13 8.33 32.56
C ALA A 171 -1.06 7.93 33.46
N ALA A 172 -1.64 8.87 34.19
CA ALA A 172 -2.81 8.61 35.03
C ALA A 172 -4.04 8.29 34.19
N GLU A 173 -4.29 9.06 33.13
CA GLU A 173 -5.37 8.80 32.18
C GLU A 173 -5.12 7.49 31.40
N ALA A 174 -3.86 7.19 31.04
CA ALA A 174 -3.51 5.93 30.39
C ALA A 174 -3.85 4.71 31.28
N ARG A 175 -3.60 4.78 32.58
CA ARG A 175 -3.98 3.72 33.54
C ARG A 175 -5.50 3.61 33.69
N GLN A 176 -6.21 4.74 33.72
CA GLN A 176 -7.68 4.73 33.76
C GLN A 176 -8.22 4.06 32.49
N ALA A 177 -7.79 4.50 31.30
CA ALA A 177 -8.19 3.91 30.02
C ALA A 177 -7.88 2.41 29.96
N ALA A 178 -6.73 1.98 30.47
CA ALA A 178 -6.37 0.56 30.53
C ALA A 178 -7.27 -0.25 31.46
N SER A 179 -7.77 0.36 32.55
CA SER A 179 -8.74 -0.30 33.45
C SER A 179 -10.09 -0.52 32.77
N GLU A 180 -10.48 0.38 31.87
CA GLU A 180 -11.71 0.26 31.08
C GLU A 180 -11.57 -0.70 29.90
N LEU A 181 -10.42 -0.65 29.18
CA LEU A 181 -10.14 -1.53 28.03
C LEU A 181 -9.87 -2.99 28.46
N GLY A 182 -9.26 -3.19 29.60
CA GLY A 182 -8.69 -4.46 30.00
C GLY A 182 -7.43 -4.83 29.21
N PHE A 183 -6.78 -5.92 29.64
CA PHE A 183 -5.60 -6.46 28.98
C PHE A 183 -5.93 -7.71 28.16
N PRO A 184 -5.23 -7.97 27.07
CA PRO A 184 -4.13 -7.16 26.48
C PRO A 184 -4.63 -5.94 25.72
N LEU A 185 -3.80 -4.90 25.68
CA LEU A 185 -4.04 -3.71 24.87
C LEU A 185 -2.82 -3.32 24.02
N PHE A 186 -3.01 -2.43 23.05
CA PHE A 186 -1.94 -1.85 22.27
C PHE A 186 -1.72 -0.38 22.62
N ILE A 187 -0.44 0.03 22.72
CA ILE A 187 -0.03 1.43 22.65
C ILE A 187 0.59 1.69 21.28
N LYS A 188 0.10 2.72 20.60
CA LYS A 188 0.58 3.13 19.27
C LYS A 188 0.87 4.63 19.30
N PRO A 189 2.10 5.07 18.95
CA PRO A 189 2.39 6.48 18.77
C PRO A 189 1.54 7.04 17.62
N SER A 190 0.91 8.21 17.83
CA SER A 190 0.19 8.92 16.77
C SER A 190 1.14 9.63 15.81
N GLU A 191 2.38 9.87 16.26
CA GLU A 191 3.48 10.40 15.44
C GLU A 191 4.48 9.31 15.03
N PRO A 192 4.11 8.37 14.14
CA PRO A 192 4.91 7.18 13.88
C PRO A 192 6.24 7.47 13.19
N ILE A 193 6.37 8.58 12.46
CA ILE A 193 7.60 8.99 11.78
C ILE A 193 8.62 9.48 12.80
N ALA A 194 8.20 10.40 13.70
CA ALA A 194 9.05 10.93 14.77
C ALA A 194 9.48 9.80 15.72
N PHE A 195 8.55 8.97 16.13
CA PHE A 195 8.82 7.81 16.99
C PHE A 195 9.84 6.85 16.38
N ARG A 196 9.75 6.53 15.08
CA ARG A 196 10.69 5.61 14.40
C ARG A 196 12.11 6.15 14.26
N LYS A 197 12.31 7.46 14.29
CA LYS A 197 13.65 8.05 14.31
C LYS A 197 14.41 7.67 15.58
N VAL A 198 13.71 7.57 16.71
CA VAL A 198 14.29 7.20 18.01
C VAL A 198 14.21 5.68 18.23
N TYR A 199 13.11 5.05 17.84
CA TYR A 199 12.85 3.61 18.03
C TYR A 199 12.64 2.88 16.68
N PRO A 200 13.67 2.74 15.82
CA PRO A 200 13.52 2.31 14.41
C PRO A 200 12.96 0.90 14.24
N ARG A 201 13.02 0.08 15.29
CA ARG A 201 12.53 -1.31 15.26
C ARG A 201 11.18 -1.49 15.94
N ARG A 202 10.60 -0.46 16.56
CA ARG A 202 9.31 -0.52 17.25
C ARG A 202 8.26 0.28 16.49
N ARG A 203 7.04 -0.22 16.46
CA ARG A 203 5.88 0.46 15.83
C ARG A 203 4.67 0.48 16.72
N VAL A 204 4.56 -0.50 17.62
CA VAL A 204 3.45 -0.71 18.51
C VAL A 204 3.95 -1.51 19.72
N PHE A 205 3.40 -1.22 20.88
CA PHE A 205 3.61 -1.99 22.08
C PHE A 205 2.35 -2.80 22.38
N ARG A 206 2.51 -4.07 22.67
CA ARG A 206 1.46 -4.86 23.29
C ARG A 206 1.75 -4.92 24.77
N CYS A 207 0.76 -4.57 25.57
CA CYS A 207 0.83 -4.62 27.01
C CYS A 207 -0.14 -5.68 27.51
N ASP A 208 0.36 -6.62 28.29
CA ASP A 208 -0.42 -7.69 28.90
C ASP A 208 -0.63 -7.43 30.41
N SER A 209 -0.07 -6.31 30.96
CA SER A 209 -0.19 -5.89 32.35
C SER A 209 -0.03 -4.38 32.51
N MET A 210 -0.40 -3.87 33.70
CA MET A 210 -0.25 -2.44 34.04
C MET A 210 1.23 -2.02 34.07
N THR A 211 2.13 -2.89 34.56
CA THR A 211 3.58 -2.60 34.54
C THR A 211 4.12 -2.42 33.13
N GLU A 212 3.73 -3.30 32.19
CA GLU A 212 4.12 -3.16 30.78
C GLU A 212 3.51 -1.92 30.14
N LEU A 213 2.29 -1.53 30.55
CA LEU A 213 1.67 -0.28 30.12
C LEU A 213 2.52 0.93 30.53
N ASP A 214 2.91 1.01 31.81
CA ASP A 214 3.69 2.13 32.33
C ASP A 214 5.02 2.30 31.60
N GLU A 215 5.74 1.19 31.40
CA GLU A 215 7.01 1.19 30.65
C GLU A 215 6.81 1.64 29.17
N ALA A 216 5.78 1.11 28.52
CA ALA A 216 5.50 1.41 27.12
C ALA A 216 4.98 2.85 26.95
N TYR A 217 4.15 3.32 27.89
CA TYR A 217 3.61 4.67 27.86
C TYR A 217 4.72 5.71 28.01
N ALA A 218 5.62 5.55 28.97
CA ALA A 218 6.76 6.45 29.17
C ALA A 218 7.62 6.60 27.91
N MET A 219 7.76 5.54 27.09
CA MET A 219 8.47 5.61 25.81
C MET A 219 7.65 6.29 24.70
N ALA A 220 6.34 6.18 24.74
CA ALA A 220 5.44 6.65 23.70
C ALA A 220 4.87 8.06 23.96
N GLU A 221 4.84 8.50 25.20
CA GLU A 221 4.24 9.77 25.67
C GLU A 221 4.65 11.00 24.83
N PRO A 222 5.95 11.21 24.45
CA PRO A 222 6.35 12.34 23.64
C PRO A 222 5.77 12.33 22.20
N TYR A 223 5.09 11.26 21.82
CA TYR A 223 4.59 11.04 20.45
C TYR A 223 3.07 10.86 20.42
N ALA A 224 2.37 11.49 21.36
CA ALA A 224 0.91 11.48 21.47
C ALA A 224 0.32 10.06 21.32
N PRO A 225 0.55 9.14 22.28
CA PRO A 225 0.15 7.75 22.14
C PRO A 225 -1.37 7.57 22.20
N MET A 226 -1.86 6.59 21.43
CA MET A 226 -3.20 6.05 21.63
C MET A 226 -3.13 4.66 22.28
N LEU A 227 -4.08 4.39 23.17
CA LEU A 227 -4.35 3.07 23.74
C LEU A 227 -5.52 2.45 22.99
N GLN A 228 -5.37 1.20 22.56
CA GLN A 228 -6.40 0.52 21.79
C GLN A 228 -6.56 -0.92 22.25
N GLU A 229 -7.81 -1.37 22.35
CA GLU A 229 -8.10 -2.78 22.62
C GLU A 229 -7.44 -3.70 21.58
N VAL A 230 -7.04 -4.88 22.00
CA VAL A 230 -6.60 -5.92 21.07
C VAL A 230 -7.83 -6.65 20.55
N VAL A 231 -8.15 -6.47 19.28
CA VAL A 231 -9.15 -7.31 18.62
C VAL A 231 -8.62 -8.73 18.56
N THR A 232 -9.31 -9.65 19.22
CA THR A 232 -8.87 -11.05 19.37
C THR A 232 -9.04 -11.86 18.08
N GLY A 233 -8.76 -13.16 18.11
CA GLY A 233 -8.84 -14.04 16.95
C GLY A 233 -7.53 -14.14 16.14
N GLY A 234 -7.46 -15.17 15.33
CA GLY A 234 -6.30 -15.49 14.49
C GLY A 234 -6.29 -14.79 13.14
N ASP A 235 -5.37 -15.21 12.27
CA ASP A 235 -5.20 -14.64 10.92
C ASP A 235 -6.46 -14.76 10.06
N LYS A 236 -7.27 -15.81 10.28
CA LYS A 236 -8.50 -16.06 9.52
C LYS A 236 -9.65 -15.11 9.85
N GLU A 237 -9.50 -14.32 10.90
CA GLU A 237 -10.45 -13.26 11.27
C GLU A 237 -10.12 -11.91 10.60
N LEU A 238 -9.09 -11.86 9.74
CA LEU A 238 -8.72 -10.65 8.99
C LEU A 238 -9.31 -10.68 7.59
N TYR A 239 -10.17 -9.72 7.31
CA TYR A 239 -10.90 -9.54 6.06
C TYR A 239 -10.40 -8.30 5.32
N THR A 240 -10.62 -8.27 4.02
CA THR A 240 -10.26 -7.16 3.15
C THR A 240 -11.39 -6.94 2.16
N VAL A 241 -11.85 -5.70 2.08
CA VAL A 241 -12.63 -5.20 0.95
C VAL A 241 -11.74 -4.28 0.14
N GLY A 242 -11.45 -4.66 -1.10
CA GLY A 242 -10.71 -3.84 -2.05
C GLY A 242 -11.69 -3.19 -3.02
N SER A 243 -11.53 -1.90 -3.28
CA SER A 243 -12.42 -1.18 -4.20
C SER A 243 -11.65 -0.25 -5.14
N TYR A 244 -12.32 0.13 -6.22
CA TYR A 244 -12.05 1.33 -6.98
C TYR A 244 -13.34 2.13 -7.08
N LEU A 245 -13.31 3.36 -6.57
CA LEU A 245 -14.40 4.33 -6.67
C LEU A 245 -14.00 5.42 -7.67
N ASP A 246 -14.89 5.74 -8.61
CA ASP A 246 -14.66 6.83 -9.56
C ASP A 246 -14.78 8.21 -8.88
N ARG A 247 -14.70 9.28 -9.65
CA ARG A 247 -14.76 10.65 -9.12
C ARG A 247 -16.11 11.02 -8.52
N GLU A 248 -17.17 10.32 -8.92
CA GLU A 248 -18.53 10.46 -8.39
C GLU A 248 -18.80 9.50 -7.21
N GLY A 249 -17.78 8.78 -6.72
CA GLY A 249 -17.91 7.83 -5.62
C GLY A 249 -18.56 6.50 -6.00
N ARG A 250 -18.80 6.23 -7.29
CA ARG A 250 -19.44 4.97 -7.73
C ARG A 250 -18.41 3.85 -7.76
N ALA A 251 -18.79 2.70 -7.24
CA ALA A 251 -17.92 1.53 -7.19
C ALA A 251 -17.84 0.83 -8.55
N LEU A 252 -16.71 0.97 -9.27
CA LEU A 252 -16.47 0.28 -10.54
C LEU A 252 -15.76 -1.07 -10.36
N GLY A 253 -15.21 -1.33 -9.18
CA GLY A 253 -14.59 -2.61 -8.86
C GLY A 253 -14.69 -2.92 -7.38
N LEU A 254 -15.17 -4.13 -7.02
CA LEU A 254 -15.31 -4.59 -5.64
C LEU A 254 -14.76 -6.01 -5.47
N PHE A 255 -13.87 -6.15 -4.53
CA PHE A 255 -13.27 -7.43 -4.14
C PHE A 255 -13.49 -7.65 -2.64
N CYS A 256 -13.89 -8.86 -2.26
CA CYS A 256 -13.92 -9.28 -0.86
C CYS A 256 -13.09 -10.57 -0.68
N GLY A 257 -12.31 -10.61 0.39
CA GLY A 257 -11.46 -11.74 0.72
C GLY A 257 -10.99 -11.73 2.17
N ARG A 258 -10.34 -12.81 2.58
CA ARG A 258 -9.74 -12.89 3.92
C ARG A 258 -8.32 -13.44 3.90
N LYS A 259 -7.54 -13.11 4.91
CA LYS A 259 -6.23 -13.71 5.14
C LYS A 259 -6.41 -15.08 5.77
N LEU A 260 -5.69 -16.07 5.26
CA LEU A 260 -5.61 -17.41 5.88
C LEU A 260 -4.37 -17.54 6.74
N ARG A 261 -3.30 -16.82 6.37
CA ARG A 261 -2.03 -16.79 7.09
C ARG A 261 -1.29 -15.50 6.84
N GLN A 262 -0.74 -14.93 7.91
CA GLN A 262 0.21 -13.84 7.86
C GLN A 262 1.63 -14.35 8.09
N THR A 263 2.61 -13.60 7.59
CA THR A 263 4.00 -13.79 7.95
C THR A 263 4.24 -13.10 9.27
N PRO A 264 4.73 -13.78 10.31
CA PRO A 264 5.19 -13.08 11.49
C PRO A 264 6.41 -12.22 11.10
N ARG A 265 6.27 -10.91 11.18
CA ARG A 265 7.46 -10.05 11.31
C ARG A 265 8.11 -10.43 12.64
N SER A 266 9.44 -10.48 12.70
CA SER A 266 10.24 -10.93 13.86
C SER A 266 9.45 -11.03 15.18
N ARG A 267 9.30 -12.23 15.73
CA ARG A 267 8.51 -12.49 16.97
C ARG A 267 8.92 -11.63 18.17
N LYS A 268 10.15 -11.04 18.14
CA LYS A 268 10.69 -10.18 19.21
C LYS A 268 10.32 -8.69 19.07
N LEU A 269 9.87 -8.24 17.89
CA LEU A 269 9.76 -6.82 17.57
C LEU A 269 8.35 -6.38 17.13
N VAL A 270 7.48 -7.34 16.86
CA VAL A 270 6.10 -7.07 16.41
C VAL A 270 5.17 -8.03 17.14
N PRO A 271 4.11 -7.53 17.77
CA PRO A 271 3.14 -8.35 18.47
C PRO A 271 2.51 -9.43 17.56
N ARG A 272 2.05 -10.55 18.16
CA ARG A 272 1.27 -11.54 17.43
C ARG A 272 0.04 -10.89 16.80
N GLY A 273 -0.28 -11.26 15.58
CA GLY A 273 -1.44 -10.73 14.84
C GLY A 273 -1.13 -9.56 13.92
N VAL A 274 0.12 -9.08 13.88
CA VAL A 274 0.57 -8.03 12.96
C VAL A 274 1.53 -8.63 11.94
N GLY A 275 1.18 -8.61 10.67
CA GLY A 275 2.02 -9.19 9.62
C GLY A 275 1.47 -8.95 8.21
N SER A 276 2.27 -9.27 7.20
CA SER A 276 1.85 -9.21 5.81
C SER A 276 1.12 -10.50 5.41
N CYS A 277 0.15 -10.40 4.52
CA CYS A 277 -0.57 -11.58 4.01
C CYS A 277 0.40 -12.54 3.32
N ARG A 278 0.37 -13.81 3.69
CA ARG A 278 1.08 -14.88 3.02
C ARG A 278 0.16 -15.82 2.25
N HIS A 279 -1.00 -16.10 2.83
CA HIS A 279 -2.08 -16.83 2.16
C HIS A 279 -3.37 -16.04 2.31
N GLY A 280 -4.12 -15.92 1.25
CA GLY A 280 -5.45 -15.33 1.21
C GLY A 280 -6.40 -16.16 0.36
N GLU A 281 -7.67 -15.94 0.56
CA GLU A 281 -8.72 -16.51 -0.27
C GLU A 281 -9.82 -15.48 -0.55
N THR A 282 -10.52 -15.65 -1.64
CA THR A 282 -11.74 -14.89 -1.91
C THR A 282 -12.89 -15.47 -1.12
N LEU A 283 -13.74 -14.60 -0.69
CA LEU A 283 -15.08 -14.86 -0.22
C LEU A 283 -15.93 -13.63 -0.53
N TRP A 284 -17.23 -13.74 -0.39
CA TRP A 284 -18.13 -12.60 -0.54
C TRP A 284 -19.03 -12.52 0.68
N LEU A 285 -18.95 -11.41 1.38
CA LEU A 285 -19.78 -11.08 2.54
C LEU A 285 -20.41 -9.73 2.26
N PRO A 286 -21.70 -9.69 1.88
CA PRO A 286 -22.41 -8.44 1.52
C PRO A 286 -22.29 -7.37 2.62
N GLU A 287 -22.45 -7.76 3.88
CA GLU A 287 -22.36 -6.85 5.03
C GLU A 287 -21.02 -6.13 5.13
N LEU A 288 -19.88 -6.82 4.82
CA LEU A 288 -18.56 -6.19 4.84
C LEU A 288 -18.35 -5.23 3.68
N VAL A 289 -18.93 -5.56 2.52
CA VAL A 289 -18.86 -4.71 1.34
C VAL A 289 -19.66 -3.44 1.58
N GLU A 290 -20.87 -3.56 2.12
CA GLU A 290 -21.76 -2.44 2.45
C GLU A 290 -21.13 -1.54 3.53
N ASP A 291 -20.61 -2.12 4.62
CA ASP A 291 -19.91 -1.38 5.68
C ASP A 291 -18.70 -0.61 5.12
N SER A 292 -17.93 -1.26 4.26
CA SER A 292 -16.76 -0.62 3.64
C SER A 292 -17.14 0.52 2.70
N LEU A 293 -18.23 0.39 1.95
CA LEU A 293 -18.72 1.45 1.08
C LEU A 293 -19.27 2.63 1.88
N ARG A 294 -20.06 2.40 2.94
CA ARG A 294 -20.52 3.47 3.85
C ARG A 294 -19.35 4.21 4.51
N LEU A 295 -18.31 3.47 4.92
CA LEU A 295 -17.10 4.06 5.48
C LEU A 295 -16.38 4.93 4.46
N LEU A 296 -16.21 4.46 3.23
CA LEU A 296 -15.54 5.21 2.16
C LEU A 296 -16.37 6.44 1.74
N GLU A 297 -17.69 6.35 1.73
CA GLU A 297 -18.60 7.48 1.52
C GLU A 297 -18.44 8.53 2.63
N ALA A 298 -18.42 8.14 3.92
CA ALA A 298 -18.16 9.04 5.04
C ALA A 298 -16.77 9.70 4.99
N CYS A 299 -15.81 9.07 4.27
CA CYS A 299 -14.51 9.64 3.99
C CYS A 299 -14.51 10.55 2.74
N ASP A 300 -15.60 10.66 1.99
CA ASP A 300 -15.63 11.29 0.65
C ASP A 300 -14.47 10.76 -0.21
N TYR A 301 -14.40 9.44 -0.32
CA TYR A 301 -13.26 8.72 -0.88
C TYR A 301 -13.42 8.45 -2.37
N THR A 302 -12.33 8.63 -3.13
CA THR A 302 -12.23 8.25 -4.53
C THR A 302 -10.93 7.48 -4.79
N GLY A 303 -10.90 6.66 -5.83
CA GLY A 303 -9.71 5.90 -6.20
C GLY A 303 -9.66 4.48 -5.65
N ILE A 304 -8.47 3.89 -5.65
CA ILE A 304 -8.23 2.52 -5.17
C ILE A 304 -8.14 2.49 -3.65
N SER A 305 -8.90 1.61 -3.02
CA SER A 305 -8.81 1.38 -1.57
C SER A 305 -8.64 -0.08 -1.21
N GLN A 306 -8.09 -0.30 -0.01
CA GLN A 306 -8.22 -1.53 0.75
C GLN A 306 -8.73 -1.18 2.14
N VAL A 307 -9.96 -1.56 2.46
CA VAL A 307 -10.49 -1.52 3.83
C VAL A 307 -10.14 -2.85 4.48
N GLU A 308 -9.38 -2.82 5.56
CA GLU A 308 -9.01 -4.00 6.34
C GLU A 308 -9.85 -4.06 7.62
N LEU A 309 -10.58 -5.16 7.79
CA LEU A 309 -11.46 -5.40 8.94
C LEU A 309 -11.01 -6.67 9.67
N LYS A 310 -11.25 -6.71 10.98
CA LYS A 310 -11.02 -7.92 11.77
C LYS A 310 -12.27 -8.28 12.54
N ARG A 311 -12.74 -9.52 12.36
CA ARG A 311 -13.83 -10.05 13.18
C ARG A 311 -13.33 -10.33 14.58
N ASP A 312 -14.00 -9.77 15.57
CA ASP A 312 -13.73 -10.06 16.97
C ASP A 312 -14.61 -11.25 17.40
N PRO A 313 -14.03 -12.40 17.81
CA PRO A 313 -14.82 -13.54 18.25
C PRO A 313 -15.61 -13.30 19.54
N ARG A 314 -15.29 -12.24 20.32
CA ARG A 314 -15.96 -11.92 21.59
C ARG A 314 -17.38 -11.38 21.38
N ASP A 315 -17.57 -10.57 20.32
CA ASP A 315 -18.83 -9.90 20.02
C ASP A 315 -19.35 -10.20 18.61
N GLY A 316 -18.53 -10.86 17.79
CA GLY A 316 -18.86 -11.20 16.40
C GLY A 316 -18.74 -10.04 15.41
N LEU A 317 -18.41 -8.83 15.87
CA LEU A 317 -18.36 -7.62 15.04
C LEU A 317 -17.09 -7.59 14.18
N TYR A 318 -17.21 -7.00 12.99
CA TYR A 318 -16.09 -6.72 12.09
C TYR A 318 -15.57 -5.30 12.35
N LYS A 319 -14.48 -5.20 13.09
CA LYS A 319 -13.88 -3.93 13.50
C LYS A 319 -12.89 -3.41 12.47
N LEU A 320 -12.97 -2.13 12.14
CA LEU A 320 -12.06 -1.46 11.23
C LEU A 320 -10.63 -1.50 11.78
N MET A 321 -9.70 -2.03 11.00
CA MET A 321 -8.28 -1.99 11.31
C MET A 321 -7.58 -0.82 10.62
N GLU A 322 -7.80 -0.65 9.30
CA GLU A 322 -7.23 0.46 8.52
C GLU A 322 -7.86 0.58 7.13
N ILE A 323 -7.74 1.79 6.56
CA ILE A 323 -7.97 2.08 5.14
C ILE A 323 -6.62 2.33 4.49
N ASN A 324 -6.27 1.54 3.47
CA ASN A 324 -5.05 1.72 2.68
C ASN A 324 -5.43 2.30 1.30
N PRO A 325 -5.01 3.53 0.96
CA PRO A 325 -5.40 4.21 -0.29
C PRO A 325 -4.55 3.78 -1.49
N ARG A 326 -4.26 2.51 -1.66
CA ARG A 326 -3.34 1.98 -2.68
C ARG A 326 -3.54 0.49 -2.95
N LEU A 327 -2.82 -0.01 -3.96
CA LEU A 327 -2.72 -1.45 -4.21
C LEU A 327 -2.00 -2.16 -3.06
N TRP A 328 -2.62 -3.21 -2.51
CA TRP A 328 -2.07 -4.01 -1.42
C TRP A 328 -1.32 -5.25 -1.90
N MET A 329 -0.63 -5.93 -1.01
CA MET A 329 0.28 -7.03 -1.36
C MET A 329 -0.36 -8.13 -2.21
N TRP A 330 -1.59 -8.50 -1.97
CA TRP A 330 -2.28 -9.62 -2.62
C TRP A 330 -3.42 -9.20 -3.56
N HIS A 331 -3.42 -7.94 -4.04
CA HIS A 331 -4.40 -7.41 -5.00
C HIS A 331 -4.46 -8.21 -6.31
N SER A 332 -3.40 -8.95 -6.67
CA SER A 332 -3.40 -9.86 -7.83
C SER A 332 -4.42 -11.01 -7.71
N LEU A 333 -4.88 -11.34 -6.49
CA LEU A 333 -6.01 -12.24 -6.30
C LEU A 333 -7.31 -11.63 -6.83
N SER A 334 -7.55 -10.36 -6.55
CA SER A 334 -8.69 -9.61 -7.07
C SER A 334 -8.70 -9.64 -8.61
N ALA A 335 -7.55 -9.35 -9.23
CA ALA A 335 -7.39 -9.42 -10.69
C ALA A 335 -7.68 -10.83 -11.24
N ALA A 336 -7.22 -11.89 -10.55
CA ALA A 336 -7.49 -13.27 -10.93
C ALA A 336 -8.99 -13.64 -10.82
N CYS A 337 -9.76 -12.90 -10.05
CA CYS A 337 -11.22 -13.04 -9.93
C CYS A 337 -12.00 -12.19 -10.95
N GLY A 338 -11.30 -11.52 -11.86
CA GLY A 338 -11.91 -10.65 -12.87
C GLY A 338 -12.08 -9.20 -12.44
N VAL A 339 -11.64 -8.85 -11.21
CA VAL A 339 -11.67 -7.50 -10.66
C VAL A 339 -10.23 -6.94 -10.61
N ASN A 340 -9.69 -6.61 -11.78
CA ASN A 340 -8.37 -6.00 -11.88
C ASN A 340 -8.47 -4.49 -11.58
N LEU A 341 -8.39 -4.12 -10.30
CA LEU A 341 -8.59 -2.73 -9.86
C LEU A 341 -7.63 -1.74 -10.53
N ALA A 342 -6.37 -2.14 -10.77
CA ALA A 342 -5.43 -1.28 -11.49
C ALA A 342 -5.88 -1.03 -12.93
N HIS A 343 -6.37 -2.05 -13.62
CA HIS A 343 -6.87 -1.90 -14.98
C HIS A 343 -8.22 -1.17 -15.05
N ILE A 344 -9.10 -1.40 -14.07
CA ILE A 344 -10.38 -0.68 -13.94
C ILE A 344 -10.10 0.81 -13.78
N ALA A 345 -9.22 1.18 -12.84
CA ALA A 345 -8.80 2.57 -12.63
C ALA A 345 -8.10 3.18 -13.86
N TYR A 346 -7.24 2.39 -14.54
CA TYR A 346 -6.61 2.83 -15.78
C TYR A 346 -7.64 3.17 -16.87
N LEU A 347 -8.62 2.31 -17.06
CA LEU A 347 -9.68 2.53 -18.07
C LEU A 347 -10.50 3.76 -17.74
N ASP A 348 -10.93 3.92 -16.50
CA ASP A 348 -11.73 5.06 -16.06
C ASP A 348 -10.96 6.37 -16.24
N LEU A 349 -9.74 6.45 -15.68
CA LEU A 349 -8.88 7.64 -15.77
C LEU A 349 -8.48 8.01 -17.20
N THR A 350 -8.49 7.05 -18.13
CA THR A 350 -8.22 7.31 -19.57
C THR A 350 -9.51 7.48 -20.40
N GLY A 351 -10.64 7.79 -19.75
CA GLY A 351 -11.91 8.14 -20.42
C GLY A 351 -12.66 6.95 -21.04
N ARG A 352 -12.40 5.73 -20.56
CA ARG A 352 -13.04 4.49 -21.02
C ARG A 352 -13.59 3.70 -19.82
N PRO A 353 -14.50 4.27 -19.01
CA PRO A 353 -14.95 3.63 -17.79
C PRO A 353 -15.55 2.26 -18.07
N PRO A 354 -15.10 1.20 -17.38
CA PRO A 354 -15.61 -0.13 -17.57
C PRO A 354 -16.94 -0.31 -16.85
N GLN A 355 -17.67 -1.35 -17.21
CA GLN A 355 -18.83 -1.77 -16.41
C GLN A 355 -18.34 -2.25 -15.03
N PRO A 356 -19.13 -1.97 -13.95
CA PRO A 356 -18.80 -2.41 -12.59
C PRO A 356 -18.57 -3.92 -12.51
N ARG A 357 -17.59 -4.33 -11.70
CA ARG A 357 -17.20 -5.73 -11.51
C ARG A 357 -17.07 -6.07 -10.04
N THR A 358 -17.53 -7.27 -9.68
CA THR A 358 -17.38 -7.80 -8.32
C THR A 358 -16.70 -9.16 -8.32
N SER A 359 -16.10 -9.52 -7.18
CA SER A 359 -15.59 -10.87 -6.95
C SER A 359 -16.62 -11.85 -6.41
N GLU A 360 -17.89 -11.47 -6.39
CA GLU A 360 -19.00 -12.32 -5.95
C GLU A 360 -19.01 -13.65 -6.70
N GLY A 361 -19.28 -14.74 -6.00
CA GLY A 361 -19.28 -16.09 -6.55
C GLY A 361 -17.92 -16.66 -6.92
N LYS A 362 -16.83 -15.91 -6.82
CA LYS A 362 -15.48 -16.39 -7.13
C LYS A 362 -14.86 -17.12 -5.93
N LYS A 363 -14.24 -18.27 -6.21
CA LYS A 363 -13.53 -19.08 -5.21
C LYS A 363 -12.09 -19.30 -5.67
N LYS A 364 -11.17 -18.44 -5.22
CA LYS A 364 -9.75 -18.54 -5.53
C LYS A 364 -8.91 -18.35 -4.29
N ARG A 365 -7.68 -18.84 -4.34
CA ARG A 365 -6.66 -18.68 -3.30
C ARG A 365 -5.43 -17.99 -3.86
N TRP A 366 -4.70 -17.37 -2.99
CA TRP A 366 -3.44 -16.69 -3.28
C TRP A 366 -2.42 -17.10 -2.21
N ALA A 367 -1.18 -17.35 -2.64
CA ALA A 367 -0.13 -17.71 -1.71
C ALA A 367 1.24 -17.32 -2.26
N ILE A 368 2.12 -16.82 -1.38
CA ILE A 368 3.55 -16.74 -1.64
C ILE A 368 4.20 -18.05 -1.17
N THR A 369 4.67 -18.84 -2.12
CA THR A 369 5.29 -20.16 -1.84
C THR A 369 6.60 -20.02 -1.08
N LEU A 370 7.49 -19.14 -1.52
CA LEU A 370 8.80 -18.91 -0.91
C LEU A 370 8.78 -17.57 -0.16
N MET A 371 9.20 -17.56 1.10
CA MET A 371 9.32 -16.35 1.88
C MET A 371 10.57 -16.38 2.75
N LYS A 372 11.31 -15.26 2.77
CA LYS A 372 12.56 -15.15 3.52
C LYS A 372 12.37 -15.52 4.98
N GLY A 373 13.22 -16.42 5.49
CA GLY A 373 13.19 -16.84 6.88
C GLY A 373 12.10 -17.85 7.22
N GLU A 374 11.40 -18.42 6.22
CA GLU A 374 10.38 -19.43 6.43
C GLU A 374 10.55 -20.63 5.49
N ARG A 375 10.07 -21.80 5.91
CA ARG A 375 10.00 -22.97 5.03
C ARG A 375 9.03 -22.73 3.87
N PRO A 376 9.27 -23.31 2.68
CA PRO A 376 8.32 -23.26 1.57
C PRO A 376 6.93 -23.71 2.02
N VAL A 377 5.92 -23.00 1.57
CA VAL A 377 4.52 -23.37 1.87
C VAL A 377 3.75 -23.41 0.55
N PHE A 378 3.16 -24.57 0.29
CA PHE A 378 2.32 -24.78 -0.88
C PHE A 378 0.86 -24.69 -0.45
N ALA A 379 0.10 -23.79 -1.06
CA ALA A 379 -1.34 -23.78 -0.94
C ALA A 379 -1.93 -24.97 -1.73
N ARG A 380 -3.16 -25.39 -1.40
CA ARG A 380 -3.85 -26.39 -2.24
C ARG A 380 -4.20 -25.75 -3.59
N PRO A 381 -3.79 -26.38 -4.72
CA PRO A 381 -4.14 -25.90 -6.05
C PRO A 381 -5.67 -25.92 -6.30
N PRO A 382 -6.20 -25.06 -7.20
CA PRO A 382 -5.47 -23.98 -7.87
C PRO A 382 -5.34 -22.72 -7.01
N TYR A 383 -4.16 -22.08 -7.04
CA TYR A 383 -3.94 -20.81 -6.36
C TYR A 383 -3.12 -19.84 -7.23
N VAL A 384 -3.24 -18.56 -6.93
CA VAL A 384 -2.47 -17.50 -7.57
C VAL A 384 -1.13 -17.38 -6.86
N GLU A 385 -0.04 -17.72 -7.56
CA GLU A 385 1.34 -17.48 -7.11
C GLU A 385 1.82 -16.16 -7.71
N PRO A 386 2.14 -15.16 -6.89
CA PRO A 386 2.39 -13.81 -7.40
C PRO A 386 3.79 -13.61 -7.98
N VAL A 387 4.75 -14.48 -7.68
CA VAL A 387 6.16 -14.28 -8.06
C VAL A 387 6.68 -15.37 -8.98
N LEU A 388 6.43 -16.64 -8.64
CA LEU A 388 6.95 -17.77 -9.41
C LEU A 388 6.12 -17.98 -10.68
N SER A 389 6.66 -17.57 -11.82
CA SER A 389 5.96 -17.60 -13.10
C SER A 389 6.90 -17.94 -14.25
N LEU A 390 6.58 -18.97 -15.02
CA LEU A 390 7.28 -19.30 -16.25
C LEU A 390 7.05 -18.23 -17.35
N ARG A 391 5.96 -17.48 -17.25
CA ARG A 391 5.66 -16.38 -18.18
C ARG A 391 6.47 -15.13 -17.90
N ASP A 392 7.06 -15.00 -16.70
CA ASP A 392 7.92 -13.89 -16.28
C ASP A 392 9.09 -14.45 -15.43
N PRO A 393 10.04 -15.14 -16.04
CA PRO A 393 11.01 -15.95 -15.30
C PRO A 393 12.08 -15.14 -14.56
N LYS A 394 12.46 -13.95 -15.05
CA LYS A 394 13.55 -13.18 -14.43
C LYS A 394 13.24 -12.76 -12.97
N PRO A 395 12.08 -12.18 -12.63
CA PRO A 395 11.70 -11.94 -11.23
C PRO A 395 11.69 -13.22 -10.39
N SER A 396 11.18 -14.34 -10.94
CA SER A 396 11.14 -15.64 -10.27
C SER A 396 12.53 -16.12 -9.89
N LEU A 397 13.49 -16.10 -10.83
CA LEU A 397 14.88 -16.52 -10.60
C LEU A 397 15.57 -15.66 -9.53
N VAL A 398 15.42 -14.34 -9.61
CA VAL A 398 15.99 -13.41 -8.63
C VAL A 398 15.38 -13.67 -7.24
N TYR A 399 14.09 -13.94 -7.18
CA TYR A 399 13.41 -14.19 -5.92
C TYR A 399 13.85 -15.51 -5.28
N VAL A 400 13.94 -16.59 -6.07
CA VAL A 400 14.46 -17.90 -5.63
C VAL A 400 15.91 -17.77 -5.14
N TYR A 401 16.78 -17.10 -5.91
CA TYR A 401 18.17 -16.86 -5.50
C TYR A 401 18.26 -16.14 -4.14
N ARG A 402 17.46 -15.08 -3.95
CA ARG A 402 17.42 -14.36 -2.67
C ARG A 402 16.88 -15.22 -1.53
N TYR A 403 15.90 -16.07 -1.80
CA TYR A 403 15.38 -17.02 -0.83
C TYR A 403 16.47 -17.98 -0.39
N LEU A 404 17.15 -18.64 -1.33
CA LEU A 404 18.22 -19.62 -1.04
C LEU A 404 19.41 -18.99 -0.30
N LYS A 405 19.86 -17.81 -0.73
CA LYS A 405 20.95 -17.08 -0.05
C LYS A 405 20.67 -16.77 1.42
N ASN A 406 19.42 -16.63 1.79
CA ASN A 406 19.01 -16.32 3.17
C ASN A 406 18.52 -17.55 3.94
N PHE A 407 18.31 -18.70 3.28
CA PHE A 407 17.85 -19.93 3.92
C PHE A 407 18.93 -20.56 4.80
N GLY A 408 20.21 -20.49 4.43
CA GLY A 408 21.35 -20.99 5.21
C GLY A 408 21.77 -20.11 6.39
N ARG A 409 21.02 -19.06 6.70
CA ARG A 409 21.25 -18.15 7.85
C ARG A 409 20.15 -18.24 8.91
N LEU A 410 19.36 -19.31 8.88
CA LEU A 410 18.45 -19.75 9.92
C LEU A 410 19.19 -20.69 10.88
#